data_4851b65fdbe797db782f1845fd49aab2
#
_entry.id   4851b65fdbe797db782f1845fd49aab2
#
_cell.length_a   1.000
_cell.length_b   1.000
_cell.length_c   1.000
_cell.angle_alpha   90.00
_cell.angle_beta   90.00
_cell.angle_gamma   90.00
#
_symmetry.space_group_name_H-M   'P 1'
#
loop_
_entity.id
_entity.type
_entity.pdbx_description
1 polymer ?
#
loop_
_entity_poly.entity_id
_entity_poly.type
_entity_poly.pdbx_seq_one_letter_code
_entity_poly.pdbx_strand_id
1 'polypeptide(L)'
;MKKLTLLFFLITALSFGQEQEKKEAPWNVMYPEFMAEEAAEYFDEFNMLWSDESPIEAKEGRLVAIAVSAAIRCEYCIAAQIEFAKKVGATDDEIKAAIQIAAEIQRFSTLLYGNEFDVDTFNKIIGRDNKE
;
A
#
# COMPACT_ATOMS: atom_id res chain seq x y z
N MET A 1 39.39 65.00 14.06
CA MET A 1 38.44 64.19 14.85
C MET A 1 37.32 63.77 13.90
N LYS A 2 37.38 62.51 13.37
CA LYS A 2 36.45 62.00 12.40
C LYS A 2 35.34 61.25 13.15
N LYS A 3 34.10 61.72 13.03
CA LYS A 3 32.90 61.07 13.60
C LYS A 3 32.55 59.86 12.73
N LEU A 4 32.70 58.66 13.27
CA LEU A 4 32.29 57.42 12.65
C LEU A 4 30.81 57.18 12.97
N THR A 5 29.97 57.37 11.99
CA THR A 5 28.52 57.13 12.10
C THR A 5 28.29 55.64 11.82
N LEU A 6 27.95 54.87 12.86
CA LEU A 6 27.60 53.49 12.76
C LEU A 6 26.14 53.38 12.24
N LEU A 7 25.98 52.95 11.02
CA LEU A 7 24.66 52.67 10.41
C LEU A 7 24.25 51.24 10.81
N PHE A 8 23.33 51.14 11.77
CA PHE A 8 22.70 49.89 12.12
C PHE A 8 21.69 49.52 11.02
N PHE A 9 22.04 48.58 10.15
CA PHE A 9 21.07 47.93 9.27
C PHE A 9 20.23 46.97 10.09
N LEU A 10 18.99 47.36 10.38
CA LEU A 10 17.96 46.46 10.91
C LEU A 10 17.54 45.54 9.77
N ILE A 11 18.09 44.33 9.71
CA ILE A 11 17.59 43.25 8.86
C ILE A 11 16.34 42.72 9.55
N THR A 12 15.19 43.25 9.19
CA THR A 12 13.90 42.59 9.47
C THR A 12 13.85 41.35 8.61
N ALA A 13 14.17 40.20 9.20
CA ALA A 13 13.85 38.94 8.61
C ALA A 13 12.33 38.83 8.49
N LEU A 14 11.82 39.14 7.32
CA LEU A 14 10.48 38.73 6.90
C LEU A 14 10.51 37.19 6.89
N SER A 15 10.10 36.61 7.99
CA SER A 15 9.68 35.22 8.02
C SER A 15 8.45 35.14 7.12
N PHE A 16 8.66 34.93 5.84
CA PHE A 16 7.63 34.34 5.00
C PHE A 16 7.41 32.97 5.59
N GLY A 17 6.36 32.80 6.37
CA GLY A 17 5.83 31.49 6.64
C GLY A 17 5.59 30.88 5.25
N GLN A 18 6.40 29.92 4.88
CA GLN A 18 6.05 29.01 3.81
C GLN A 18 4.77 28.34 4.30
N GLU A 19 3.65 28.84 3.81
CA GLU A 19 2.38 28.12 3.85
C GLU A 19 2.70 26.83 3.08
N GLN A 20 2.94 25.77 3.81
CA GLN A 20 3.26 24.45 3.26
C GLN A 20 2.01 24.07 2.46
N GLU A 21 2.14 24.04 1.13
CA GLU A 21 1.06 23.76 0.22
C GLU A 21 0.47 22.40 0.66
N LYS A 22 -0.77 22.44 1.15
CA LYS A 22 -1.43 21.28 1.75
C LYS A 22 -1.52 20.21 0.69
N LYS A 23 -0.83 19.08 0.90
CA LYS A 23 -0.79 17.98 -0.04
C LYS A 23 -2.19 17.38 -0.18
N GLU A 24 -2.79 17.57 -1.34
CA GLU A 24 -4.12 17.04 -1.64
C GLU A 24 -4.00 15.72 -2.39
N ALA A 25 -4.64 14.69 -1.85
CA ALA A 25 -4.84 13.42 -2.53
C ALA A 25 -6.35 13.15 -2.67
N PRO A 26 -6.80 12.47 -3.74
CA PRO A 26 -8.23 12.20 -3.95
C PRO A 26 -8.92 11.51 -2.77
N TRP A 27 -8.15 10.79 -1.97
CA TRP A 27 -8.63 10.01 -0.82
C TRP A 27 -8.73 10.82 0.48
N ASN A 28 -8.22 12.07 0.50
CA ASN A 28 -8.26 12.92 1.70
C ASN A 28 -9.68 13.14 2.20
N VAL A 29 -10.67 13.13 1.32
CA VAL A 29 -12.10 13.29 1.66
C VAL A 29 -12.64 12.18 2.57
N MET A 30 -11.93 11.06 2.70
CA MET A 30 -12.32 9.96 3.59
C MET A 30 -11.82 10.15 5.03
N TYR A 31 -10.95 11.13 5.25
CA TYR A 31 -10.31 11.38 6.54
C TYR A 31 -10.84 12.65 7.19
N PRO A 32 -10.90 12.71 8.53
CA PRO A 32 -11.11 13.97 9.21
C PRO A 32 -10.06 15.01 8.81
N GLU A 33 -10.43 16.29 8.78
CA GLU A 33 -9.56 17.36 8.29
C GLU A 33 -8.17 17.39 8.95
N PHE A 34 -8.11 17.12 10.26
CA PHE A 34 -6.86 17.10 11.02
C PHE A 34 -5.90 15.94 10.65
N MET A 35 -6.37 14.94 9.89
CA MET A 35 -5.60 13.77 9.42
C MET A 35 -5.34 13.79 7.91
N ALA A 36 -5.91 14.72 7.18
CA ALA A 36 -5.91 14.68 5.71
C ALA A 36 -4.50 14.81 5.12
N GLU A 37 -3.61 15.59 5.74
CA GLU A 37 -2.23 15.75 5.29
C GLU A 37 -1.41 14.47 5.49
N GLU A 38 -1.47 13.88 6.67
CA GLU A 38 -0.82 12.60 6.99
C GLU A 38 -1.35 11.46 6.11
N ALA A 39 -2.66 11.47 5.80
CA ALA A 39 -3.25 10.51 4.88
C ALA A 39 -2.67 10.63 3.46
N ALA A 40 -2.42 11.84 2.97
CA ALA A 40 -1.80 12.05 1.66
C ALA A 40 -0.36 11.51 1.61
N GLU A 41 0.43 11.71 2.66
CA GLU A 41 1.77 11.14 2.79
C GLU A 41 1.75 9.61 2.81
N TYR A 42 0.83 9.03 3.60
CA TYR A 42 0.64 7.58 3.62
C TYR A 42 0.33 7.00 2.24
N PHE A 43 -0.52 7.66 1.45
CA PHE A 43 -0.84 7.16 0.12
C PHE A 43 0.33 7.25 -0.86
N ASP A 44 1.24 8.20 -0.69
CA ASP A 44 2.47 8.24 -1.47
C ASP A 44 3.38 7.05 -1.13
N GLU A 45 3.60 6.80 0.18
CA GLU A 45 4.36 5.62 0.62
C GLU A 45 3.69 4.31 0.17
N PHE A 46 2.36 4.22 0.29
CA PHE A 46 1.60 3.07 -0.19
C PHE A 46 1.84 2.81 -1.69
N ASN A 47 1.94 3.87 -2.50
CA ASN A 47 2.20 3.74 -3.93
C ASN A 47 3.59 3.20 -4.25
N MET A 48 4.56 3.28 -3.34
CA MET A 48 5.88 2.68 -3.52
C MET A 48 5.83 1.16 -3.64
N LEU A 49 4.79 0.51 -3.11
CA LEU A 49 4.57 -0.93 -3.30
C LEU A 49 4.42 -1.34 -4.78
N TRP A 50 4.14 -0.37 -5.66
CA TRP A 50 3.92 -0.58 -7.09
C TRP A 50 5.00 0.08 -7.95
N SER A 51 6.06 0.58 -7.34
CA SER A 51 7.19 1.22 -8.01
C SER A 51 8.32 0.23 -8.29
N ASP A 52 9.32 0.68 -9.03
CA ASP A 52 10.53 -0.10 -9.32
C ASP A 52 11.39 -0.37 -8.06
N GLU A 53 11.10 0.29 -6.94
CA GLU A 53 11.76 0.05 -5.64
C GLU A 53 11.16 -1.16 -4.91
N SER A 54 9.98 -1.62 -5.32
CA SER A 54 9.35 -2.80 -4.73
C SER A 54 10.10 -4.08 -5.14
N PRO A 55 10.33 -5.03 -4.21
CA PRO A 55 10.89 -6.34 -4.55
C PRO A 55 9.94 -7.23 -5.37
N ILE A 56 8.69 -6.82 -5.54
CA ILE A 56 7.66 -7.49 -6.35
C ILE A 56 7.31 -6.54 -7.49
N GLU A 57 7.43 -7.01 -8.73
CA GLU A 57 7.09 -6.21 -9.90
C GLU A 57 5.62 -5.73 -9.84
N ALA A 58 5.36 -4.57 -10.44
CA ALA A 58 4.06 -3.91 -10.32
C ALA A 58 2.89 -4.81 -10.76
N LYS A 59 3.06 -5.58 -11.84
CA LYS A 59 2.03 -6.49 -12.35
C LYS A 59 1.72 -7.60 -11.34
N GLU A 60 2.74 -8.28 -10.85
CA GLU A 60 2.61 -9.35 -9.86
C GLU A 60 2.01 -8.81 -8.56
N GLY A 61 2.46 -7.65 -8.09
CA GLY A 61 1.91 -6.98 -6.92
C GLY A 61 0.41 -6.66 -7.08
N ARG A 62 -0.02 -6.21 -8.28
CA ARG A 62 -1.43 -5.98 -8.57
C ARG A 62 -2.25 -7.28 -8.59
N LEU A 63 -1.70 -8.37 -9.13
CA LEU A 63 -2.35 -9.68 -9.10
C LEU A 63 -2.50 -10.21 -7.67
N VAL A 64 -1.49 -10.04 -6.82
CA VAL A 64 -1.58 -10.34 -5.37
C VAL A 64 -2.67 -9.50 -4.71
N ALA A 65 -2.73 -8.21 -4.99
CA ALA A 65 -3.76 -7.33 -4.44
C ALA A 65 -5.17 -7.73 -4.89
N ILE A 66 -5.35 -8.18 -6.14
CA ILE A 66 -6.64 -8.73 -6.64
C ILE A 66 -7.02 -9.98 -5.85
N ALA A 67 -6.09 -10.92 -5.66
CA ALA A 67 -6.34 -12.14 -4.90
C ALA A 67 -6.78 -11.85 -3.46
N VAL A 68 -6.06 -10.95 -2.76
CA VAL A 68 -6.43 -10.51 -1.41
C VAL A 68 -7.79 -9.81 -1.40
N SER A 69 -8.03 -8.90 -2.35
CA SER A 69 -9.30 -8.16 -2.45
C SER A 69 -10.49 -9.09 -2.65
N ALA A 70 -10.32 -10.12 -3.49
CA ALA A 70 -11.34 -11.13 -3.72
C ALA A 70 -11.59 -11.98 -2.46
N ALA A 71 -10.53 -12.37 -1.75
CA ALA A 71 -10.63 -13.15 -0.52
C ALA A 71 -11.40 -12.43 0.57
N ILE A 72 -11.18 -11.12 0.73
CA ILE A 72 -11.87 -10.29 1.72
C ILE A 72 -13.20 -9.68 1.21
N ARG A 73 -13.57 -9.94 -0.06
CA ARG A 73 -14.80 -9.45 -0.71
C ARG A 73 -14.93 -7.93 -0.74
N CYS A 74 -13.82 -7.24 -0.95
CA CYS A 74 -13.79 -5.77 -1.07
C CYS A 74 -14.11 -5.35 -2.51
N GLU A 75 -15.34 -5.00 -2.83
CA GLU A 75 -15.75 -4.61 -4.18
C GLU A 75 -14.95 -3.44 -4.74
N TYR A 76 -14.73 -2.39 -3.95
CA TYR A 76 -13.92 -1.23 -4.35
C TYR A 76 -12.48 -1.62 -4.63
N CYS A 77 -11.89 -2.48 -3.79
CA CYS A 77 -10.52 -2.94 -3.96
C CYS A 77 -10.40 -3.80 -5.23
N ILE A 78 -11.32 -4.73 -5.47
CA ILE A 78 -11.34 -5.58 -6.67
C ILE A 78 -11.37 -4.70 -7.92
N ALA A 79 -12.34 -3.77 -8.00
CA ALA A 79 -12.50 -2.90 -9.15
C ALA A 79 -11.22 -2.06 -9.42
N ALA A 80 -10.68 -1.43 -8.38
CA ALA A 80 -9.48 -0.61 -8.49
C ALA A 80 -8.25 -1.44 -8.91
N GLN A 81 -8.03 -2.59 -8.27
CA GLN A 81 -6.84 -3.39 -8.56
C GLN A 81 -6.89 -4.05 -9.93
N ILE A 82 -8.06 -4.45 -10.42
CA ILE A 82 -8.22 -4.95 -11.81
C ILE A 82 -7.84 -3.85 -12.81
N GLU A 83 -8.35 -2.63 -12.61
CA GLU A 83 -8.05 -1.51 -13.49
C GLU A 83 -6.55 -1.18 -13.50
N PHE A 84 -5.92 -1.16 -12.33
CA PHE A 84 -4.49 -0.90 -12.21
C PHE A 84 -3.64 -2.05 -12.77
N ALA A 85 -4.04 -3.31 -12.59
CA ALA A 85 -3.35 -4.46 -13.14
C ALA A 85 -3.32 -4.41 -14.68
N LYS A 86 -4.44 -4.06 -15.32
CA LYS A 86 -4.52 -3.89 -16.77
C LYS A 86 -3.59 -2.78 -17.28
N LYS A 87 -3.45 -1.67 -16.55
CA LYS A 87 -2.54 -0.58 -16.89
C LYS A 87 -1.07 -0.98 -16.88
N VAL A 88 -0.71 -1.97 -16.06
CA VAL A 88 0.65 -2.54 -16.00
C VAL A 88 0.79 -3.85 -16.81
N GLY A 89 -0.15 -4.13 -17.70
CA GLY A 89 -0.06 -5.20 -18.69
C GLY A 89 -0.53 -6.57 -18.22
N ALA A 90 -1.33 -6.65 -17.15
CA ALA A 90 -1.96 -7.92 -16.78
C ALA A 90 -3.08 -8.29 -17.77
N THR A 91 -3.09 -9.56 -18.18
CA THR A 91 -4.13 -10.13 -19.03
C THR A 91 -5.36 -10.53 -18.21
N ASP A 92 -6.49 -10.67 -18.88
CA ASP A 92 -7.72 -11.16 -18.22
C ASP A 92 -7.54 -12.58 -17.64
N ASP A 93 -6.70 -13.41 -18.25
CA ASP A 93 -6.45 -14.77 -17.76
C ASP A 93 -5.54 -14.78 -16.53
N GLU A 94 -4.54 -13.89 -16.46
CA GLU A 94 -3.73 -13.69 -15.23
C GLU A 94 -4.61 -13.20 -14.07
N ILE A 95 -5.54 -12.28 -14.32
CA ILE A 95 -6.49 -11.78 -13.32
C ILE A 95 -7.41 -12.90 -12.83
N LYS A 96 -7.96 -13.70 -13.73
CA LYS A 96 -8.79 -14.88 -13.36
C LYS A 96 -7.99 -15.91 -12.57
N ALA A 97 -6.73 -16.14 -12.94
CA ALA A 97 -5.85 -17.06 -12.21
C ALA A 97 -5.57 -16.57 -10.78
N ALA A 98 -5.32 -15.28 -10.58
CA ALA A 98 -5.15 -14.70 -9.24
C ALA A 98 -6.40 -14.88 -8.36
N ILE A 99 -7.59 -14.67 -8.93
CA ILE A 99 -8.87 -14.89 -8.23
C ILE A 99 -9.08 -16.38 -7.91
N GLN A 100 -8.74 -17.28 -8.85
CA GLN A 100 -8.83 -18.72 -8.62
C GLN A 100 -7.91 -19.19 -7.51
N ILE A 101 -6.66 -18.66 -7.46
CA ILE A 101 -5.71 -18.95 -6.37
C ILE A 101 -6.32 -18.56 -5.02
N ALA A 102 -6.91 -17.38 -4.92
CA ALA A 102 -7.58 -16.94 -3.69
C ALA A 102 -8.72 -17.88 -3.27
N ALA A 103 -9.53 -18.33 -4.23
CA ALA A 103 -10.61 -19.28 -3.97
C ALA A 103 -10.08 -20.63 -3.45
N GLU A 104 -8.99 -21.15 -4.05
CA GLU A 104 -8.39 -22.41 -3.61
C GLU A 104 -7.78 -22.30 -2.22
N ILE A 105 -7.11 -21.21 -1.88
CA ILE A 105 -6.58 -20.98 -0.53
C ILE A 105 -7.71 -20.94 0.50
N GLN A 106 -8.82 -20.28 0.20
CA GLN A 106 -9.99 -20.27 1.08
C GLN A 106 -10.62 -21.65 1.23
N ARG A 107 -10.70 -22.41 0.13
CA ARG A 107 -11.20 -23.80 0.15
C ARG A 107 -10.34 -24.67 1.05
N PHE A 108 -9.02 -24.62 0.90
CA PHE A 108 -8.11 -25.39 1.76
C PHE A 108 -8.21 -24.98 3.22
N SER A 109 -8.25 -23.69 3.50
CA SER A 109 -8.46 -23.18 4.86
C SER A 109 -9.73 -23.77 5.48
N THR A 110 -10.84 -23.73 4.76
CA THR A 110 -12.13 -24.28 5.22
C THR A 110 -12.02 -25.79 5.51
N LEU A 111 -11.37 -26.55 4.62
CA LEU A 111 -11.22 -27.99 4.79
C LEU A 111 -10.32 -28.34 5.98
N LEU A 112 -9.21 -27.63 6.16
CA LEU A 112 -8.27 -27.87 7.26
C LEU A 112 -8.92 -27.55 8.62
N TYR A 113 -9.52 -26.36 8.74
CA TYR A 113 -10.18 -25.95 9.98
C TYR A 113 -11.45 -26.75 10.26
N GLY A 114 -12.29 -26.96 9.26
CA GLY A 114 -13.56 -27.67 9.43
C GLY A 114 -13.40 -29.16 9.77
N ASN A 115 -12.27 -29.76 9.41
CA ASN A 115 -11.95 -31.14 9.77
C ASN A 115 -10.97 -31.24 10.96
N GLU A 116 -10.67 -30.15 11.63
CA GLU A 116 -9.73 -30.10 12.76
C GLU A 116 -8.39 -30.79 12.41
N PHE A 117 -7.87 -30.51 11.19
CA PHE A 117 -6.70 -31.17 10.67
C PHE A 117 -5.47 -30.86 11.53
N ASP A 118 -4.77 -31.91 11.97
CA ASP A 118 -3.65 -31.77 12.89
C ASP A 118 -2.47 -31.00 12.29
N VAL A 119 -2.03 -29.94 13.00
CA VAL A 119 -0.99 -29.01 12.53
C VAL A 119 0.38 -29.68 12.40
N ASP A 120 0.72 -30.62 13.28
CA ASP A 120 2.01 -31.32 13.23
C ASP A 120 2.06 -32.28 12.04
N THR A 121 0.95 -32.93 11.76
CA THR A 121 0.78 -33.73 10.54
C THR A 121 0.90 -32.87 9.30
N PHE A 122 0.25 -31.70 9.28
CA PHE A 122 0.35 -30.76 8.18
C PHE A 122 1.79 -30.29 7.96
N ASN A 123 2.49 -29.90 9.03
CA ASN A 123 3.88 -29.47 8.96
C ASN A 123 4.79 -30.55 8.36
N LYS A 124 4.60 -31.80 8.73
CA LYS A 124 5.34 -32.95 8.14
C LYS A 124 5.06 -33.09 6.64
N ILE A 125 3.79 -32.98 6.23
CA ILE A 125 3.39 -33.09 4.81
C ILE A 125 4.07 -32.02 3.95
N ILE A 126 4.16 -30.80 4.44
CA ILE A 126 4.77 -29.68 3.70
C ILE A 126 6.30 -29.58 3.88
N GLY A 127 6.92 -30.54 4.58
CA GLY A 127 8.36 -30.56 4.84
C GLY A 127 8.83 -29.49 5.83
N ARG A 128 7.92 -28.95 6.65
CA ARG A 128 8.23 -28.03 7.73
C ARG A 128 8.44 -28.80 9.03
N ASP A 129 9.50 -29.61 9.07
CA ASP A 129 9.91 -30.24 10.32
C ASP A 129 10.37 -29.15 11.28
N ASN A 130 9.88 -29.21 12.52
CA ASN A 130 10.35 -28.33 13.59
C ASN A 130 11.84 -28.65 13.80
N LYS A 131 12.71 -27.94 13.07
CA LYS A 131 14.13 -27.89 13.42
C LYS A 131 14.22 -26.96 14.62
N GLU A 132 14.37 -27.56 15.80
CA GLU A 132 14.82 -26.89 17.00
C GLU A 132 16.14 -26.13 16.74
#